data_795dcba55a5712a70d4ebe8d0c0a8442
#
_entry.id   795dcba55a5712a70d4ebe8d0c0a8442
#
_cell.length_a   1.000
_cell.length_b   1.000
_cell.length_c   1.000
_cell.angle_alpha   90.00
_cell.angle_beta   90.00
_cell.angle_gamma   90.00
#
_symmetry.space_group_name_H-M   'P 1'
#
loop_
_entity.id
_entity.type
_entity.pdbx_description
1 polymer ?
#
loop_
_entity_poly.entity_id
_entity_poly.type
_entity_poly.pdbx_seq_one_letter_code
_entity_poly.pdbx_strand_id
1 'polypeptide(L)'
;MVANALRSGCATLFASATVLIPLGAVEANAGAFGIREQSTVGLGDTFAGVAAGGALSSMFWNPATMTQTPGFGIEGNGTGIFPNVGQHPLAGSTLLPLGFGGASDTGSPALLFSGYSTWQINPNLWVGSSINSPFGLTTSFPDLWAGRNYALGSSLRTYNATPSVGLRINEWLSVGLGVQLQYGRADENFGLTPVPPTHLNLKGSGWGFGLTAGVTVTPGPNTTIGVGWRSAVDQKIDGSLNLSLSEAANTTLYLPDIVSAGIRHRFDDRWTVMGTAEWTNWSRIGTSIVNQAAPALLGPVALPFQYRDGWFYSVGAEYELDAKTTLRGGVAYEISPITDQVRMPIVPDNNRFWLSAGASYKLLSNFIVDFGYSHIWVKDANINISRTSGNPWFNPVLPISYVGNASAGVNIFSVSLRYMFNAPPPPVAPLTTKG
;
A
#
# COMPACT_ATOMS: atom_id res chain seq x y z
N MET A 1 -37.38 35.09 -6.66
CA MET A 1 -37.61 33.79 -5.99
C MET A 1 -36.62 32.68 -6.45
N VAL A 2 -35.49 33.01 -7.02
CA VAL A 2 -34.53 31.99 -7.54
C VAL A 2 -33.21 31.98 -6.74
N ALA A 3 -32.98 32.93 -5.84
CA ALA A 3 -31.72 33.10 -5.13
C ALA A 3 -31.60 32.31 -3.80
N ASN A 4 -32.65 31.70 -3.30
CA ASN A 4 -32.66 31.00 -2.00
C ASN A 4 -32.51 29.46 -2.10
N ALA A 5 -32.56 28.89 -3.29
CA ALA A 5 -32.44 27.43 -3.47
C ALA A 5 -30.98 26.94 -3.54
N LEU A 6 -30.04 27.83 -3.77
CA LEU A 6 -28.61 27.49 -3.90
C LEU A 6 -27.80 27.51 -2.59
N ARG A 7 -28.34 28.08 -1.52
CA ARG A 7 -27.64 28.14 -0.21
C ARG A 7 -27.91 26.98 0.73
N SER A 8 -28.96 26.20 0.52
CA SER A 8 -29.29 25.05 1.37
C SER A 8 -28.70 23.72 0.88
N GLY A 9 -28.21 23.65 -0.35
CA GLY A 9 -27.69 22.40 -0.93
C GLY A 9 -26.20 22.11 -0.66
N CYS A 10 -25.38 23.13 -0.38
CA CYS A 10 -23.95 22.94 -0.21
C CYS A 10 -23.48 22.66 1.22
N ALA A 11 -24.28 22.94 2.22
CA ALA A 11 -23.87 22.78 3.62
C ALA A 11 -24.18 21.40 4.21
N THR A 12 -25.01 20.58 3.56
CA THR A 12 -25.44 19.27 4.09
C THR A 12 -24.68 18.08 3.51
N LEU A 13 -23.81 18.27 2.53
CA LEU A 13 -23.10 17.19 1.83
C LEU A 13 -21.72 16.80 2.41
N PHE A 14 -21.22 17.55 3.39
CA PHE A 14 -19.95 17.23 4.07
C PHE A 14 -20.10 16.53 5.42
N ALA A 15 -21.32 16.31 5.91
CA ALA A 15 -21.56 15.90 7.30
C ALA A 15 -21.97 14.43 7.50
N SER A 16 -21.95 13.56 6.49
CA SER A 16 -22.54 12.22 6.64
C SER A 16 -21.70 11.05 6.16
N ALA A 17 -20.38 11.12 6.27
CA ALA A 17 -19.52 9.94 6.12
C ALA A 17 -18.50 9.85 7.26
N THR A 18 -18.95 10.09 8.50
CA THR A 18 -18.17 9.66 9.67
C THR A 18 -18.39 8.15 9.84
N VAL A 19 -17.74 7.36 8.99
CA VAL A 19 -17.47 5.96 9.29
C VAL A 19 -16.51 5.99 10.48
N LEU A 20 -17.02 5.66 11.66
CA LEU A 20 -16.20 5.33 12.83
C LEU A 20 -15.31 4.14 12.43
N ILE A 21 -14.11 4.43 11.94
CA ILE A 21 -13.07 3.42 11.75
C ILE A 21 -12.57 3.10 13.14
N PRO A 22 -12.76 1.88 13.66
CA PRO A 22 -12.06 1.46 14.86
C PRO A 22 -10.57 1.56 14.57
N LEU A 23 -9.84 2.34 15.37
CA LEU A 23 -8.38 2.44 15.35
C LEU A 23 -7.77 1.10 15.80
N GLY A 24 -7.93 0.06 15.00
CA GLY A 24 -7.31 -1.25 15.15
C GLY A 24 -5.96 -1.28 14.44
N ALA A 25 -5.04 -2.05 14.98
CA ALA A 25 -3.67 -2.21 14.50
C ALA A 25 -3.61 -2.50 13.00
N VAL A 26 -2.78 -1.75 12.28
CA VAL A 26 -2.57 -1.88 10.84
C VAL A 26 -1.12 -2.31 10.59
N GLU A 27 -0.94 -3.42 9.91
CA GLU A 27 0.39 -3.96 9.62
C GLU A 27 0.37 -4.67 8.27
N ALA A 28 1.33 -4.36 7.39
CA ALA A 28 1.44 -4.98 6.09
C ALA A 28 2.89 -5.02 5.61
N ASN A 29 3.23 -6.02 4.80
CA ASN A 29 4.50 -6.12 4.10
C ASN A 29 4.21 -6.21 2.59
N ALA A 30 4.37 -5.12 1.87
CA ALA A 30 4.52 -5.08 0.42
C ALA A 30 5.95 -4.63 0.09
N GLY A 31 6.38 -4.50 -1.18
CA GLY A 31 7.75 -4.13 -1.53
C GLY A 31 8.33 -3.04 -0.64
N ALA A 32 9.39 -3.34 0.13
CA ALA A 32 9.82 -2.59 1.30
C ALA A 32 8.68 -2.45 2.33
N PHE A 33 8.09 -1.25 2.49
CA PHE A 33 6.93 -0.98 3.36
C PHE A 33 5.78 -0.26 2.62
N GLY A 34 5.73 -0.39 1.28
CA GLY A 34 4.57 0.03 0.49
C GLY A 34 3.42 -0.97 0.65
N ILE A 35 2.20 -0.51 0.79
CA ILE A 35 0.99 -1.32 0.92
C ILE A 35 0.21 -1.25 -0.38
N ARG A 36 0.18 -2.35 -1.15
CA ARG A 36 -0.56 -2.46 -2.40
C ARG A 36 -2.03 -2.84 -2.18
N GLU A 37 -2.37 -3.40 -1.05
CA GLU A 37 -3.63 -4.05 -0.70
C GLU A 37 -4.78 -3.05 -0.48
N GLN A 38 -4.95 -2.13 -1.43
CA GLN A 38 -5.94 -1.05 -1.40
C GLN A 38 -7.25 -1.42 -2.13
N SER A 39 -7.35 -2.61 -2.75
CA SER A 39 -8.48 -3.06 -3.55
C SER A 39 -8.70 -4.56 -3.38
N THR A 40 -9.91 -4.96 -3.01
CA THR A 40 -10.32 -6.38 -2.98
C THR A 40 -10.39 -6.98 -4.37
N VAL A 41 -10.93 -6.23 -5.34
CA VAL A 41 -10.99 -6.66 -6.75
C VAL A 41 -9.57 -6.83 -7.29
N GLY A 42 -8.71 -5.82 -7.09
CA GLY A 42 -7.31 -5.89 -7.52
C GLY A 42 -6.53 -7.02 -6.81
N LEU A 43 -6.79 -7.29 -5.53
CA LEU A 43 -6.17 -8.43 -4.84
C LEU A 43 -6.51 -9.75 -5.54
N GLY A 44 -7.77 -9.91 -5.97
CA GLY A 44 -8.25 -11.14 -6.61
C GLY A 44 -7.60 -11.47 -7.95
N ASP A 45 -7.01 -10.51 -8.63
CA ASP A 45 -6.33 -10.66 -9.93
C ASP A 45 -4.85 -10.21 -9.91
N THR A 46 -4.24 -10.17 -8.71
CA THR A 46 -2.88 -9.64 -8.49
C THR A 46 -2.68 -8.22 -9.01
N PHE A 47 -3.68 -7.36 -8.86
CA PHE A 47 -3.65 -5.96 -9.31
C PHE A 47 -3.41 -5.77 -10.82
N ALA A 48 -3.74 -6.78 -11.63
CA ALA A 48 -3.63 -6.71 -13.07
C ALA A 48 -4.66 -5.72 -13.64
N GLY A 49 -4.20 -4.79 -14.45
CA GLY A 49 -5.04 -3.78 -15.11
C GLY A 49 -5.62 -2.70 -14.20
N VAL A 50 -5.21 -2.59 -12.93
CA VAL A 50 -5.82 -1.65 -11.96
C VAL A 50 -5.74 -0.18 -12.40
N ALA A 51 -4.68 0.22 -13.10
CA ALA A 51 -4.57 1.59 -13.63
C ALA A 51 -5.52 1.85 -14.83
N ALA A 52 -6.07 0.79 -15.44
CA ALA A 52 -7.05 0.87 -16.53
C ALA A 52 -8.51 0.83 -16.05
N GLY A 53 -8.77 0.52 -14.77
CA GLY A 53 -10.12 0.49 -14.18
C GLY A 53 -10.53 -0.90 -13.68
N GLY A 54 -11.85 -1.13 -13.56
CA GLY A 54 -12.45 -2.39 -13.11
C GLY A 54 -13.19 -2.30 -11.78
N ALA A 55 -12.80 -1.38 -10.89
CA ALA A 55 -13.48 -1.09 -9.64
C ALA A 55 -13.29 0.39 -9.27
N LEU A 56 -14.06 0.91 -8.28
CA LEU A 56 -13.86 2.28 -7.80
C LEU A 56 -12.47 2.44 -7.17
N SER A 57 -11.97 1.40 -6.52
CA SER A 57 -10.63 1.35 -5.93
C SER A 57 -9.49 1.55 -6.93
N SER A 58 -9.73 1.38 -8.23
CA SER A 58 -8.76 1.71 -9.30
C SER A 58 -8.33 3.18 -9.27
N MET A 59 -9.15 4.07 -8.72
CA MET A 59 -8.78 5.49 -8.56
C MET A 59 -7.58 5.71 -7.62
N PHE A 60 -7.21 4.74 -6.79
CA PHE A 60 -5.96 4.80 -6.02
C PHE A 60 -4.74 4.87 -6.94
N TRP A 61 -4.70 4.04 -8.00
CA TRP A 61 -3.61 4.02 -8.97
C TRP A 61 -3.76 5.09 -10.05
N ASN A 62 -5.01 5.35 -10.49
CA ASN A 62 -5.30 6.26 -11.58
C ASN A 62 -6.63 7.00 -11.36
N PRO A 63 -6.63 8.28 -10.99
CA PRO A 63 -7.86 9.02 -10.72
C PRO A 63 -8.76 9.21 -11.97
N ALA A 64 -8.24 9.03 -13.19
CA ALA A 64 -9.06 9.09 -14.40
C ALA A 64 -10.08 7.95 -14.49
N THR A 65 -9.84 6.82 -13.80
CA THR A 65 -10.74 5.66 -13.82
C THR A 65 -12.12 5.95 -13.21
N MET A 66 -12.25 7.01 -12.38
CA MET A 66 -13.55 7.41 -11.83
C MET A 66 -14.55 7.78 -12.92
N THR A 67 -14.11 8.20 -14.12
CA THR A 67 -14.98 8.53 -15.25
C THR A 67 -15.68 7.31 -15.85
N GLN A 68 -15.27 6.11 -15.47
CA GLN A 68 -15.91 4.85 -15.89
C GLN A 68 -17.11 4.49 -15.01
N THR A 69 -17.32 5.20 -13.89
CA THR A 69 -18.40 4.94 -12.95
C THR A 69 -19.55 5.94 -13.19
N PRO A 70 -20.70 5.52 -13.74
CA PRO A 70 -21.83 6.41 -13.91
C PRO A 70 -22.53 6.68 -12.59
N GLY A 71 -23.10 7.88 -12.42
CA GLY A 71 -23.88 8.26 -11.26
C GLY A 71 -23.05 8.46 -10.01
N PHE A 72 -23.54 7.97 -8.87
CA PHE A 72 -22.85 8.03 -7.57
C PHE A 72 -22.57 6.61 -7.07
N GLY A 73 -21.31 6.33 -6.76
CA GLY A 73 -20.84 5.04 -6.25
C GLY A 73 -19.96 5.17 -5.03
N ILE A 74 -20.05 4.17 -4.15
CA ILE A 74 -19.17 3.99 -3.01
C ILE A 74 -18.61 2.57 -2.98
N GLU A 75 -17.39 2.41 -2.49
CA GLU A 75 -16.74 1.13 -2.27
C GLU A 75 -15.98 1.18 -0.94
N GLY A 76 -16.13 0.16 -0.12
CA GLY A 76 -15.37 -0.04 1.10
C GLY A 76 -14.68 -1.40 1.08
N ASN A 77 -13.38 -1.45 1.39
CA ASN A 77 -12.57 -2.66 1.42
C ASN A 77 -12.04 -2.89 2.84
N GLY A 78 -12.08 -4.15 3.29
CA GLY A 78 -11.42 -4.63 4.50
C GLY A 78 -10.47 -5.76 4.14
N THR A 79 -9.16 -5.59 4.45
CA THR A 79 -8.10 -6.53 4.07
C THR A 79 -7.33 -6.97 5.29
N GLY A 80 -7.30 -8.29 5.56
CA GLY A 80 -6.45 -8.91 6.56
C GLY A 80 -5.16 -9.44 5.93
N ILE A 81 -4.01 -9.07 6.49
CA ILE A 81 -2.68 -9.49 6.05
C ILE A 81 -2.05 -10.30 7.17
N PHE A 82 -1.57 -11.49 6.85
CA PHE A 82 -1.03 -12.47 7.79
C PHE A 82 0.38 -12.88 7.34
N PRO A 83 1.42 -12.10 7.72
CA PRO A 83 2.80 -12.45 7.42
C PRO A 83 3.29 -13.55 8.36
N ASN A 84 4.15 -14.42 7.83
CA ASN A 84 4.95 -15.37 8.59
C ASN A 84 6.41 -15.06 8.27
N VAL A 85 7.16 -14.53 9.24
CA VAL A 85 8.54 -14.07 9.04
C VAL A 85 9.44 -14.64 10.13
N GLY A 86 10.46 -15.37 9.72
CA GLY A 86 11.49 -15.95 10.59
C GLY A 86 12.86 -15.31 10.37
N GLN A 87 13.63 -15.14 11.46
CA GLN A 87 15.00 -14.66 11.45
C GLN A 87 15.93 -15.75 12.00
N HIS A 88 16.92 -16.13 11.20
CA HIS A 88 17.86 -17.23 11.48
C HIS A 88 19.28 -16.69 11.53
N PRO A 89 19.81 -16.38 12.74
CA PRO A 89 21.19 -15.90 12.89
C PRO A 89 22.20 -16.99 12.53
N LEU A 90 23.28 -16.57 11.90
CA LEU A 90 24.38 -17.43 11.47
C LEU A 90 25.68 -17.06 12.22
N ALA A 91 26.70 -17.92 12.04
CA ALA A 91 28.06 -17.63 12.50
C ALA A 91 28.53 -16.27 11.96
N GLY A 92 29.15 -15.46 12.83
CA GLY A 92 29.50 -14.06 12.54
C GLY A 92 28.56 -13.03 13.22
N SER A 93 27.40 -13.46 13.75
CA SER A 93 26.58 -12.62 14.63
C SER A 93 27.24 -12.51 16.01
N THR A 94 27.54 -11.28 16.44
CA THR A 94 28.27 -11.00 17.71
C THR A 94 27.55 -11.56 18.94
N LEU A 95 26.22 -11.52 18.96
CA LEU A 95 25.45 -11.92 20.13
C LEU A 95 25.09 -13.41 20.16
N LEU A 96 25.25 -14.14 19.05
CA LEU A 96 24.91 -15.57 18.96
C LEU A 96 25.69 -16.44 19.97
N PRO A 97 27.03 -16.30 20.14
CA PRO A 97 27.79 -17.05 21.14
C PRO A 97 27.39 -16.72 22.60
N LEU A 98 26.71 -15.60 22.83
CA LEU A 98 26.23 -15.17 24.14
C LEU A 98 24.84 -15.73 24.48
N GLY A 99 24.31 -16.63 23.66
CA GLY A 99 23.02 -17.28 23.88
C GLY A 99 21.81 -16.54 23.29
N PHE A 100 22.01 -15.48 22.48
CA PHE A 100 20.93 -14.79 21.79
C PHE A 100 20.54 -15.58 20.52
N GLY A 101 19.28 -15.98 20.43
CA GLY A 101 18.78 -16.85 19.37
C GLY A 101 18.25 -16.14 18.13
N GLY A 102 17.50 -16.90 17.34
CA GLY A 102 16.67 -16.39 16.24
C GLY A 102 15.39 -15.73 16.73
N ALA A 103 14.58 -15.28 15.81
CA ALA A 103 13.24 -14.77 16.08
C ALA A 103 12.26 -15.36 15.07
N SER A 104 11.14 -15.87 15.54
CA SER A 104 10.02 -16.36 14.73
C SER A 104 8.84 -15.40 14.83
N ASP A 105 7.97 -15.44 13.82
CA ASP A 105 6.74 -14.64 13.76
C ASP A 105 6.97 -13.14 14.02
N THR A 106 8.06 -12.61 13.43
CA THR A 106 8.45 -11.22 13.63
C THR A 106 7.59 -10.24 12.85
N GLY A 107 6.80 -10.70 11.88
CA GLY A 107 5.78 -9.92 11.19
C GLY A 107 4.45 -10.05 11.91
N SER A 108 3.84 -8.93 12.27
CA SER A 108 2.55 -8.96 12.96
C SER A 108 1.37 -8.95 11.97
N PRO A 109 0.23 -9.62 12.27
CA PRO A 109 -0.98 -9.55 11.44
C PRO A 109 -1.55 -8.15 11.36
N ALA A 110 -2.14 -7.81 10.22
CA ALA A 110 -2.68 -6.48 9.92
C ALA A 110 -4.12 -6.51 9.46
N LEU A 111 -4.87 -5.46 9.80
CA LEU A 111 -6.18 -5.17 9.23
C LEU A 111 -6.17 -3.78 8.60
N LEU A 112 -6.37 -3.73 7.29
CA LEU A 112 -6.42 -2.52 6.49
C LEU A 112 -7.85 -2.18 6.10
N PHE A 113 -8.14 -0.89 6.05
CA PHE A 113 -9.38 -0.39 5.48
C PHE A 113 -9.06 0.63 4.40
N SER A 114 -9.77 0.53 3.26
CA SER A 114 -9.77 1.56 2.22
C SER A 114 -11.19 1.86 1.78
N GLY A 115 -11.42 3.11 1.40
CA GLY A 115 -12.75 3.57 0.99
C GLY A 115 -12.66 4.50 -0.21
N TYR A 116 -13.67 4.42 -1.08
CA TYR A 116 -13.75 5.17 -2.32
C TYR A 116 -15.13 5.70 -2.55
N SER A 117 -15.22 6.90 -3.10
CA SER A 117 -16.47 7.47 -3.57
C SER A 117 -16.25 8.23 -4.87
N THR A 118 -17.22 8.12 -5.79
CA THR A 118 -17.22 8.86 -7.05
C THR A 118 -18.61 9.39 -7.33
N TRP A 119 -18.69 10.61 -7.80
CA TRP A 119 -19.94 11.24 -8.18
C TRP A 119 -19.80 11.91 -9.55
N GLN A 120 -20.61 11.46 -10.49
CA GLN A 120 -20.76 12.07 -11.81
C GLN A 120 -21.60 13.34 -11.70
N ILE A 121 -20.98 14.50 -11.86
CA ILE A 121 -21.63 15.81 -11.80
C ILE A 121 -22.40 16.10 -13.11
N ASN A 122 -21.77 15.73 -14.23
CA ASN A 122 -22.35 15.82 -15.57
C ASN A 122 -21.67 14.77 -16.50
N PRO A 123 -22.07 14.64 -17.78
CA PRO A 123 -21.50 13.60 -18.66
C PRO A 123 -19.97 13.61 -18.80
N ASN A 124 -19.31 14.73 -18.50
CA ASN A 124 -17.87 14.91 -18.69
C ASN A 124 -17.08 15.13 -17.39
N LEU A 125 -17.75 15.35 -16.24
CA LEU A 125 -17.10 15.72 -14.99
C LEU A 125 -17.48 14.79 -13.85
N TRP A 126 -16.47 14.26 -13.16
CA TRP A 126 -16.59 13.50 -11.93
C TRP A 126 -15.79 14.17 -10.80
N VAL A 127 -16.30 14.06 -9.60
CA VAL A 127 -15.57 14.32 -8.35
C VAL A 127 -15.55 13.04 -7.53
N GLY A 128 -14.50 12.84 -6.76
CA GLY A 128 -14.38 11.65 -5.92
C GLY A 128 -13.40 11.84 -4.79
N SER A 129 -13.36 10.88 -3.92
CA SER A 129 -12.36 10.83 -2.84
C SER A 129 -12.00 9.39 -2.52
N SER A 130 -10.79 9.20 -2.03
CA SER A 130 -10.36 7.93 -1.46
C SER A 130 -9.71 8.13 -0.08
N ILE A 131 -9.83 7.11 0.77
CA ILE A 131 -9.12 6.99 2.05
C ILE A 131 -8.35 5.69 1.98
N ASN A 132 -7.03 5.76 2.22
CA ASN A 132 -6.09 4.67 1.99
C ASN A 132 -5.00 4.64 3.06
N SER A 133 -4.26 3.53 3.12
CA SER A 133 -3.04 3.38 3.91
C SER A 133 -1.90 2.93 2.98
N PRO A 134 -1.26 3.84 2.23
CA PRO A 134 -0.32 3.45 1.17
C PRO A 134 1.03 2.92 1.67
N PHE A 135 1.41 3.22 2.92
CA PHE A 135 2.66 2.74 3.51
C PHE A 135 2.41 2.27 4.94
N GLY A 136 3.04 1.15 5.29
CA GLY A 136 2.96 0.59 6.63
C GLY A 136 3.88 -0.60 6.81
N LEU A 137 4.31 -0.80 8.05
CA LEU A 137 5.12 -1.92 8.47
C LEU A 137 4.94 -2.06 9.98
N THR A 138 4.75 -3.28 10.47
CA THR A 138 4.99 -3.53 11.89
C THR A 138 5.71 -4.86 12.07
N THR A 139 6.76 -4.82 12.87
CA THR A 139 7.53 -5.99 13.27
C THR A 139 7.79 -5.94 14.77
N SER A 140 7.89 -7.11 15.39
CA SER A 140 8.17 -7.27 16.80
C SER A 140 9.14 -8.43 17.01
N PHE A 141 10.15 -8.21 17.84
CA PHE A 141 11.21 -9.17 18.09
C PHE A 141 11.36 -9.44 19.59
N PRO A 142 11.78 -10.66 19.99
CA PRO A 142 12.14 -10.94 21.37
C PRO A 142 13.34 -10.11 21.82
N ASP A 143 13.40 -9.77 23.11
CA ASP A 143 14.54 -9.03 23.66
C ASP A 143 15.88 -9.79 23.55
N LEU A 144 15.84 -11.11 23.62
CA LEU A 144 17.04 -11.98 23.62
C LEU A 144 17.30 -12.58 22.23
N TRP A 145 17.17 -11.81 21.14
CA TRP A 145 17.52 -12.27 19.82
C TRP A 145 18.81 -11.62 19.30
N ALA A 146 19.51 -12.30 18.39
CA ALA A 146 20.88 -11.95 17.99
C ALA A 146 21.02 -10.62 17.23
N GLY A 147 19.93 -10.12 16.63
CA GLY A 147 19.91 -8.85 15.89
C GLY A 147 19.27 -7.68 16.66
N ARG A 148 19.11 -7.77 17.97
CA ARG A 148 18.38 -6.79 18.79
C ARG A 148 18.88 -5.34 18.65
N ASN A 149 20.15 -5.15 18.33
CA ASN A 149 20.74 -3.82 18.12
C ASN A 149 20.27 -3.16 16.81
N TYR A 150 19.67 -3.93 15.91
CA TYR A 150 19.15 -3.49 14.62
C TYR A 150 17.63 -3.53 14.54
N ALA A 151 16.98 -4.31 15.43
CA ALA A 151 15.52 -4.42 15.47
C ALA A 151 15.04 -5.00 16.81
N LEU A 152 14.17 -4.31 17.51
CA LEU A 152 13.31 -4.85 18.58
C LEU A 152 11.85 -4.67 18.23
N GLY A 153 11.51 -3.66 17.45
CA GLY A 153 10.19 -3.44 16.93
C GLY A 153 10.16 -2.23 16.02
N SER A 154 9.28 -2.25 15.05
CA SER A 154 9.00 -1.14 14.15
C SER A 154 7.51 -1.04 13.93
N SER A 155 6.97 0.15 13.89
CA SER A 155 5.60 0.43 13.49
C SER A 155 5.56 1.72 12.69
N LEU A 156 5.37 1.58 11.38
CA LEU A 156 5.06 2.69 10.48
C LEU A 156 3.61 2.56 10.03
N ARG A 157 2.85 3.64 10.10
CA ARG A 157 1.45 3.70 9.64
C ARG A 157 1.19 5.00 8.92
N THR A 158 0.57 4.94 7.76
CA THR A 158 0.13 6.13 7.06
C THR A 158 -1.37 6.07 6.78
N TYR A 159 -2.01 7.23 6.82
CA TYR A 159 -3.41 7.44 6.45
C TYR A 159 -3.44 8.54 5.41
N ASN A 160 -4.02 8.25 4.27
CA ASN A 160 -4.03 9.16 3.13
C ASN A 160 -5.46 9.42 2.69
N ALA A 161 -5.86 10.68 2.60
CA ALA A 161 -7.11 11.11 1.98
C ALA A 161 -6.76 11.78 0.64
N THR A 162 -7.47 11.37 -0.43
CA THR A 162 -7.19 11.89 -1.78
C THR A 162 -8.49 12.37 -2.45
N PRO A 163 -8.92 13.63 -2.21
CA PRO A 163 -9.93 14.27 -3.06
C PRO A 163 -9.41 14.37 -4.50
N SER A 164 -10.28 14.08 -5.46
CA SER A 164 -9.91 13.94 -6.88
C SER A 164 -11.00 14.45 -7.80
N VAL A 165 -10.59 14.86 -9.01
CA VAL A 165 -11.46 15.27 -10.12
C VAL A 165 -11.10 14.45 -11.35
N GLY A 166 -12.12 13.95 -12.06
CA GLY A 166 -11.98 13.21 -13.32
C GLY A 166 -12.74 13.95 -14.43
N LEU A 167 -12.11 14.06 -15.59
CA LEU A 167 -12.66 14.68 -16.78
C LEU A 167 -12.64 13.70 -17.95
N ARG A 168 -13.80 13.46 -18.57
CA ARG A 168 -13.91 12.80 -19.85
C ARG A 168 -13.75 13.83 -20.95
N ILE A 169 -12.59 13.83 -21.64
CA ILE A 169 -12.27 14.78 -22.70
C ILE A 169 -13.09 14.46 -23.96
N ASN A 170 -13.20 13.15 -24.25
CA ASN A 170 -14.00 12.62 -25.35
C ASN A 170 -14.31 11.12 -25.09
N GLU A 171 -14.86 10.42 -26.07
CA GLU A 171 -15.28 9.01 -25.93
C GLU A 171 -14.15 8.04 -25.64
N TRP A 172 -12.91 8.37 -26.04
CA TRP A 172 -11.75 7.50 -25.87
C TRP A 172 -10.70 8.00 -24.89
N LEU A 173 -10.80 9.25 -24.36
CA LEU A 173 -9.79 9.85 -23.51
C LEU A 173 -10.42 10.45 -22.24
N SER A 174 -9.93 10.02 -21.08
CA SER A 174 -10.21 10.67 -19.80
C SER A 174 -8.92 10.99 -19.05
N VAL A 175 -8.95 12.04 -18.25
CA VAL A 175 -7.87 12.47 -17.36
C VAL A 175 -8.38 12.64 -15.94
N GLY A 176 -7.49 12.53 -14.96
CA GLY A 176 -7.83 12.73 -13.56
C GLY A 176 -6.68 13.33 -12.77
N LEU A 177 -7.03 14.12 -11.76
CA LEU A 177 -6.10 14.75 -10.83
C LEU A 177 -6.62 14.62 -9.41
N GLY A 178 -5.72 14.55 -8.43
CA GLY A 178 -6.07 14.56 -7.01
C GLY A 178 -4.94 15.09 -6.14
N VAL A 179 -5.28 15.46 -4.91
CA VAL A 179 -4.34 15.94 -3.89
C VAL A 179 -4.26 14.90 -2.79
N GLN A 180 -3.05 14.48 -2.44
CA GLN A 180 -2.79 13.56 -1.35
C GLN A 180 -2.58 14.33 -0.04
N LEU A 181 -3.40 14.05 0.97
CA LEU A 181 -3.27 14.54 2.33
C LEU A 181 -2.89 13.35 3.20
N GLN A 182 -1.64 13.25 3.62
CA GLN A 182 -1.14 12.07 4.32
C GLN A 182 -0.72 12.41 5.74
N TYR A 183 -1.23 11.63 6.70
CA TYR A 183 -0.76 11.61 8.07
C TYR A 183 0.05 10.33 8.30
N GLY A 184 1.27 10.47 8.84
CA GLY A 184 2.16 9.36 9.15
C GLY A 184 2.50 9.31 10.63
N ARG A 185 2.64 8.08 11.16
CA ARG A 185 3.14 7.80 12.50
C ARG A 185 4.19 6.70 12.42
N ALA A 186 5.32 6.92 13.10
CA ALA A 186 6.40 5.96 13.23
C ALA A 186 6.73 5.72 14.71
N ASP A 187 7.11 4.48 15.03
CA ASP A 187 7.58 4.04 16.33
C ASP A 187 8.62 2.93 16.12
N GLU A 188 9.90 3.26 16.37
CA GLU A 188 11.04 2.39 16.10
C GLU A 188 11.76 2.07 17.41
N ASN A 189 12.05 0.79 17.65
CA ASN A 189 12.71 0.30 18.85
C ASN A 189 13.97 -0.49 18.53
N PHE A 190 15.07 -0.14 19.17
CA PHE A 190 16.39 -0.75 19.02
C PHE A 190 17.01 -1.07 20.40
N GLY A 191 17.78 -2.13 20.49
CA GLY A 191 18.61 -2.40 21.66
C GLY A 191 19.94 -1.63 21.57
N LEU A 192 20.30 -0.86 22.58
CA LEU A 192 21.56 -0.11 22.56
C LEU A 192 22.77 -0.91 23.06
N THR A 193 22.53 -1.87 23.93
CA THR A 193 23.59 -2.71 24.51
C THR A 193 23.30 -4.17 24.22
N PRO A 194 24.32 -5.04 24.25
CA PRO A 194 24.09 -6.48 24.15
C PRO A 194 23.24 -7.03 25.30
N VAL A 195 23.13 -6.32 26.44
CA VAL A 195 22.40 -6.78 27.62
C VAL A 195 21.09 -5.97 27.78
N PRO A 196 19.90 -6.63 27.89
CA PRO A 196 18.65 -5.97 28.27
C PRO A 196 18.79 -5.28 29.64
N PRO A 197 18.03 -4.19 29.94
CA PRO A 197 16.86 -3.69 29.19
C PRO A 197 17.08 -2.37 28.42
N THR A 198 18.28 -2.01 28.02
CA THR A 198 18.51 -0.70 27.38
C THR A 198 17.93 -0.64 25.95
N HIS A 199 16.88 0.15 25.80
CA HIS A 199 16.19 0.36 24.52
C HIS A 199 16.29 1.81 24.11
N LEU A 200 16.47 2.03 22.81
CA LEU A 200 16.31 3.31 22.13
C LEU A 200 14.97 3.28 21.42
N ASN A 201 14.07 4.19 21.78
CA ASN A 201 12.79 4.35 21.12
C ASN A 201 12.73 5.68 20.39
N LEU A 202 12.43 5.62 19.09
CA LEU A 202 12.13 6.76 18.23
C LEU A 202 10.66 6.73 17.89
N LYS A 203 9.89 7.72 18.30
CA LYS A 203 8.47 7.81 17.93
C LYS A 203 8.09 9.23 17.53
N GLY A 204 7.18 9.32 16.56
CA GLY A 204 6.66 10.60 16.12
C GLY A 204 5.57 10.46 15.09
N SER A 205 5.03 11.60 14.69
CA SER A 205 3.97 11.66 13.69
C SER A 205 3.97 13.02 12.99
N GLY A 206 3.30 13.11 11.85
CA GLY A 206 3.13 14.38 11.17
C GLY A 206 2.47 14.25 9.82
N TRP A 207 2.42 15.34 9.09
CA TRP A 207 1.73 15.45 7.82
C TRP A 207 2.70 15.49 6.65
N GLY A 208 2.25 14.94 5.52
CA GLY A 208 2.87 15.03 4.22
C GLY A 208 1.82 15.31 3.15
N PHE A 209 2.23 15.89 2.04
CA PHE A 209 1.35 16.26 0.94
C PHE A 209 1.93 15.77 -0.37
N GLY A 210 1.04 15.42 -1.29
CA GLY A 210 1.40 14.97 -2.62
C GLY A 210 0.28 15.19 -3.63
N LEU A 211 0.51 14.74 -4.84
CA LEU A 211 -0.44 14.82 -5.94
C LEU A 211 -0.65 13.43 -6.54
N THR A 212 -1.78 13.24 -7.21
CA THR A 212 -1.99 12.11 -8.10
C THR A 212 -2.55 12.59 -9.42
N ALA A 213 -2.13 11.97 -10.49
CA ALA A 213 -2.61 12.25 -11.84
C ALA A 213 -2.77 10.94 -12.61
N GLY A 214 -3.60 10.97 -13.65
CA GLY A 214 -3.72 9.81 -14.50
C GLY A 214 -4.50 10.06 -15.77
N VAL A 215 -4.39 9.11 -16.65
CA VAL A 215 -5.06 9.10 -17.96
C VAL A 215 -5.60 7.70 -18.24
N THR A 216 -6.76 7.62 -18.85
CA THR A 216 -7.28 6.40 -19.47
C THR A 216 -7.57 6.64 -20.96
N VAL A 217 -7.18 5.67 -21.77
CA VAL A 217 -7.41 5.65 -23.21
C VAL A 217 -8.18 4.39 -23.57
N THR A 218 -9.27 4.54 -24.30
CA THR A 218 -10.11 3.45 -24.81
C THR A 218 -10.06 3.44 -26.34
N PRO A 219 -9.02 2.79 -26.94
CA PRO A 219 -8.83 2.82 -28.40
C PRO A 219 -9.91 2.04 -29.16
N GLY A 220 -10.72 1.29 -28.47
CA GLY A 220 -11.87 0.54 -29.01
C GLY A 220 -12.73 0.03 -27.87
N PRO A 221 -13.93 -0.51 -28.15
CA PRO A 221 -14.94 -0.83 -27.13
C PRO A 221 -14.49 -1.89 -26.11
N ASN A 222 -13.49 -2.69 -26.49
CA ASN A 222 -13.05 -3.83 -25.68
C ASN A 222 -11.72 -3.60 -24.96
N THR A 223 -11.02 -2.47 -25.18
CA THR A 223 -9.68 -2.25 -24.64
C THR A 223 -9.63 -0.93 -23.90
N THR A 224 -9.15 -0.98 -22.67
CA THR A 224 -8.80 0.22 -21.90
C THR A 224 -7.34 0.13 -21.48
N ILE A 225 -6.60 1.20 -21.69
CA ILE A 225 -5.23 1.39 -21.23
C ILE A 225 -5.24 2.54 -20.23
N GLY A 226 -4.56 2.39 -19.13
CA GLY A 226 -4.45 3.43 -18.12
C GLY A 226 -3.02 3.64 -17.67
N VAL A 227 -2.67 4.88 -17.40
CA VAL A 227 -1.42 5.24 -16.74
C VAL A 227 -1.78 6.20 -15.60
N GLY A 228 -1.28 5.89 -14.41
CA GLY A 228 -1.45 6.74 -13.24
C GLY A 228 -0.12 7.02 -12.57
N TRP A 229 -0.03 8.16 -11.93
CA TRP A 229 1.09 8.62 -11.14
C TRP A 229 0.62 9.12 -9.79
N ARG A 230 1.27 8.64 -8.74
CA ARG A 230 1.19 9.18 -7.38
C ARG A 230 2.54 9.78 -7.07
N SER A 231 2.56 11.06 -6.73
CA SER A 231 3.81 11.75 -6.42
C SER A 231 4.42 11.22 -5.12
N ALA A 232 5.70 11.40 -5.00
CA ALA A 232 6.42 11.34 -3.74
C ALA A 232 5.74 12.19 -2.65
N VAL A 233 5.89 11.75 -1.39
CA VAL A 233 5.44 12.48 -0.21
C VAL A 233 6.61 12.63 0.75
N ASP A 234 6.97 13.87 1.05
CA ASP A 234 7.91 14.19 2.13
C ASP A 234 7.16 14.13 3.46
N GLN A 235 7.24 12.95 4.10
CA GLN A 235 6.56 12.69 5.35
C GLN A 235 7.38 13.27 6.50
N LYS A 236 7.01 14.44 6.97
CA LYS A 236 7.60 15.04 8.17
C LYS A 236 7.11 14.29 9.39
N ILE A 237 8.02 14.01 10.30
CA ILE A 237 7.75 13.28 11.55
C ILE A 237 8.40 14.08 12.68
N ASP A 238 7.56 14.66 13.53
CA ASP A 238 7.96 15.34 14.75
C ASP A 238 7.61 14.46 15.95
N GLY A 239 8.53 14.34 16.91
CA GLY A 239 8.37 13.44 18.02
C GLY A 239 9.48 13.47 19.03
N SER A 240 9.88 12.29 19.50
CA SER A 240 10.91 12.15 20.54
C SER A 240 11.82 10.94 20.29
N LEU A 241 13.05 11.11 20.77
CA LEU A 241 14.03 10.06 20.98
C LEU A 241 14.06 9.78 22.50
N ASN A 242 13.80 8.54 22.87
CA ASN A 242 13.72 8.12 24.27
C ASN A 242 14.80 7.07 24.54
N LEU A 243 15.65 7.35 25.50
CA LEU A 243 16.64 6.45 26.08
C LEU A 243 16.42 6.40 27.60
N SER A 244 17.24 7.03 28.39
CA SER A 244 17.02 7.28 29.83
C SER A 244 16.29 8.61 30.05
N LEU A 245 16.44 9.53 29.11
CA LEU A 245 15.71 10.80 29.03
C LEU A 245 14.98 10.86 27.70
N SER A 246 13.93 11.67 27.63
CA SER A 246 13.17 11.93 26.41
C SER A 246 13.64 13.26 25.81
N GLU A 247 14.08 13.22 24.57
CA GLU A 247 14.51 14.41 23.82
C GLU A 247 13.59 14.62 22.62
N ALA A 248 13.31 15.89 22.31
CA ALA A 248 12.59 16.20 21.09
C ALA A 248 13.44 15.85 19.87
N ALA A 249 12.83 15.19 18.90
CA ALA A 249 13.49 14.77 17.69
C ALA A 249 12.56 14.92 16.47
N ASN A 250 13.14 15.16 15.31
CA ASN A 250 12.40 15.19 14.06
C ASN A 250 13.17 14.52 12.92
N THR A 251 12.43 14.03 11.95
CA THR A 251 12.99 13.47 10.71
C THR A 251 12.03 13.69 9.54
N THR A 252 12.55 13.55 8.33
CA THR A 252 11.73 13.47 7.13
C THR A 252 11.97 12.12 6.47
N LEU A 253 10.88 11.38 6.24
CA LEU A 253 10.90 10.15 5.47
C LEU A 253 10.46 10.47 4.04
N TYR A 254 11.35 10.28 3.07
CA TYR A 254 11.13 10.59 1.67
C TYR A 254 10.46 9.42 0.97
N LEU A 255 9.11 9.39 1.02
CA LEU A 255 8.31 8.31 0.43
C LEU A 255 8.30 8.42 -1.10
N PRO A 256 8.25 7.28 -1.82
CA PRO A 256 8.47 7.21 -3.27
C PRO A 256 7.33 7.76 -4.10
N ASP A 257 7.66 8.15 -5.34
CA ASP A 257 6.72 8.21 -6.46
C ASP A 257 6.32 6.80 -6.90
N ILE A 258 5.10 6.67 -7.42
CA ILE A 258 4.59 5.42 -8.00
C ILE A 258 4.02 5.74 -9.37
N VAL A 259 4.44 5.01 -10.40
CA VAL A 259 3.88 5.06 -11.76
C VAL A 259 3.35 3.68 -12.10
N SER A 260 2.04 3.59 -12.36
CA SER A 260 1.37 2.35 -12.72
C SER A 260 0.80 2.45 -14.13
N ALA A 261 1.14 1.50 -14.99
CA ALA A 261 0.55 1.32 -16.32
C ALA A 261 -0.24 0.01 -16.34
N GLY A 262 -1.47 0.06 -16.84
CA GLY A 262 -2.36 -1.09 -16.89
C GLY A 262 -3.09 -1.19 -18.22
N ILE A 263 -3.42 -2.41 -18.60
CA ILE A 263 -4.27 -2.73 -19.75
C ILE A 263 -5.35 -3.72 -19.31
N ARG A 264 -6.56 -3.51 -19.80
CA ARG A 264 -7.69 -4.44 -19.72
C ARG A 264 -8.23 -4.66 -21.13
N HIS A 265 -8.36 -5.93 -21.54
CA HIS A 265 -8.90 -6.31 -22.83
C HIS A 265 -9.97 -7.37 -22.67
N ARG A 266 -11.18 -7.07 -23.13
CA ARG A 266 -12.31 -8.01 -23.17
C ARG A 266 -12.28 -8.76 -24.50
N PHE A 267 -11.97 -10.05 -24.44
CA PHE A 267 -11.89 -10.90 -25.64
C PHE A 267 -13.28 -11.29 -26.16
N ASP A 268 -14.17 -11.60 -25.26
CA ASP A 268 -15.56 -11.99 -25.55
C ASP A 268 -16.49 -11.56 -24.42
N ASP A 269 -17.72 -12.07 -24.41
CA ASP A 269 -18.72 -11.70 -23.37
C ASP A 269 -18.39 -12.24 -21.99
N ARG A 270 -17.40 -13.12 -21.83
CA ARG A 270 -17.04 -13.77 -20.58
C ARG A 270 -15.62 -13.49 -20.11
N TRP A 271 -14.66 -13.32 -21.02
CA TRP A 271 -13.26 -13.23 -20.68
C TRP A 271 -12.71 -11.82 -20.83
N THR A 272 -12.11 -11.33 -19.74
CA THR A 272 -11.26 -10.13 -19.76
C THR A 272 -9.87 -10.52 -19.26
N VAL A 273 -8.84 -10.15 -20.02
CA VAL A 273 -7.42 -10.34 -19.67
C VAL A 273 -6.78 -9.01 -19.37
N MET A 274 -5.90 -8.99 -18.39
CA MET A 274 -5.34 -7.77 -17.85
C MET A 274 -3.86 -7.91 -17.56
N GLY A 275 -3.16 -6.77 -17.60
CA GLY A 275 -1.75 -6.68 -17.21
C GLY A 275 -1.42 -5.36 -16.55
N THR A 276 -0.42 -5.38 -15.68
CA THR A 276 0.12 -4.18 -15.02
C THR A 276 1.65 -4.22 -15.03
N ALA A 277 2.25 -3.06 -15.26
CA ALA A 277 3.63 -2.76 -14.93
C ALA A 277 3.64 -1.52 -14.03
N GLU A 278 4.31 -1.63 -12.88
CA GLU A 278 4.41 -0.52 -11.93
C GLU A 278 5.86 -0.32 -11.52
N TRP A 279 6.28 0.94 -11.51
CA TRP A 279 7.56 1.40 -11.02
C TRP A 279 7.35 2.23 -9.75
N THR A 280 8.21 1.99 -8.75
CA THR A 280 8.23 2.72 -7.49
C THR A 280 9.62 3.27 -7.23
N ASN A 281 9.74 4.59 -7.10
CA ASN A 281 10.99 5.34 -6.92
C ASN A 281 11.51 5.21 -5.47
N TRP A 282 11.81 3.99 -5.04
CA TRP A 282 12.33 3.74 -3.70
C TRP A 282 13.74 4.30 -3.48
N SER A 283 14.51 4.56 -4.54
CA SER A 283 15.83 5.18 -4.44
C SER A 283 15.79 6.57 -3.79
N ARG A 284 14.62 7.24 -3.85
CA ARG A 284 14.38 8.53 -3.19
C ARG A 284 14.52 8.48 -1.66
N ILE A 285 14.25 7.36 -1.01
CA ILE A 285 14.27 7.27 0.45
C ILE A 285 15.65 7.58 1.04
N GLY A 286 16.72 7.23 0.32
CA GLY A 286 18.10 7.59 0.64
C GLY A 286 18.49 7.30 2.07
N THR A 287 19.00 8.31 2.77
CA THR A 287 19.32 8.28 4.20
C THR A 287 18.48 9.32 4.93
N SER A 288 17.64 8.88 5.85
CA SER A 288 16.87 9.77 6.73
C SER A 288 17.69 10.12 7.96
N ILE A 289 17.81 11.41 8.27
CA ILE A 289 18.54 11.89 9.45
C ILE A 289 17.54 12.27 10.54
N VAL A 290 17.72 11.72 11.71
CA VAL A 290 16.98 12.08 12.91
C VAL A 290 17.72 13.21 13.62
N ASN A 291 17.17 14.43 13.56
CA ASN A 291 17.69 15.58 14.24
C ASN A 291 17.17 15.60 15.68
N GLN A 292 18.05 15.84 16.63
CA GLN A 292 17.76 15.89 18.07
C GLN A 292 17.92 17.32 18.58
N ALA A 293 17.10 17.72 19.56
CA ALA A 293 17.18 19.05 20.17
C ALA A 293 18.43 19.24 21.04
N ALA A 294 18.95 18.15 21.63
CA ALA A 294 20.16 18.13 22.44
C ALA A 294 21.06 16.95 22.01
N PRO A 295 22.04 17.12 21.16
CA PRO A 295 22.87 16.04 20.60
C PRO A 295 23.87 15.41 21.60
N ALA A 296 23.59 15.48 22.91
CA ALA A 296 24.57 15.28 23.95
C ALA A 296 25.06 13.83 24.14
N LEU A 297 24.35 12.79 23.69
CA LEU A 297 24.73 11.41 23.99
C LEU A 297 25.06 10.54 22.78
N LEU A 298 24.40 10.70 21.64
CA LEU A 298 24.53 9.77 20.52
C LEU A 298 24.93 10.43 19.19
N GLY A 299 24.98 11.76 19.11
CA GLY A 299 25.10 12.46 17.81
C GLY A 299 23.85 12.25 16.91
N PRO A 300 23.87 12.72 15.68
CA PRO A 300 22.76 12.53 14.75
C PRO A 300 22.60 11.03 14.42
N VAL A 301 21.38 10.49 14.59
CA VAL A 301 21.04 9.12 14.21
C VAL A 301 20.69 9.11 12.72
N ALA A 302 21.45 8.35 11.94
CA ALA A 302 21.19 8.14 10.51
C ALA A 302 20.48 6.81 10.29
N LEU A 303 19.47 6.84 9.42
CA LEU A 303 18.73 5.65 8.95
C LEU A 303 19.05 5.47 7.46
N PRO A 304 20.10 4.73 7.10
CA PRO A 304 20.61 4.64 5.74
C PRO A 304 19.88 3.56 4.93
N PHE A 305 18.64 3.81 4.51
CA PHE A 305 17.87 2.88 3.70
C PHE A 305 18.56 2.55 2.37
N GLN A 306 18.94 3.57 1.58
CA GLN A 306 19.71 3.45 0.34
C GLN A 306 19.15 2.38 -0.61
N TYR A 307 17.83 2.31 -0.73
CA TYR A 307 17.14 1.37 -1.60
C TYR A 307 17.37 1.72 -3.07
N ARG A 308 17.18 0.75 -3.96
CA ARG A 308 17.02 0.94 -5.41
C ARG A 308 15.54 1.08 -5.74
N ASP A 309 15.21 1.36 -7.01
CA ASP A 309 13.83 1.35 -7.45
C ASP A 309 13.23 -0.05 -7.45
N GLY A 310 11.94 -0.13 -7.12
CA GLY A 310 11.15 -1.35 -7.14
C GLY A 310 10.32 -1.47 -8.42
N TRP A 311 10.00 -2.71 -8.82
CA TRP A 311 9.16 -3.02 -9.96
C TRP A 311 8.16 -4.11 -9.62
N PHE A 312 6.94 -3.96 -10.15
CA PHE A 312 5.90 -4.96 -10.02
C PHE A 312 5.27 -5.21 -11.39
N TYR A 313 5.17 -6.50 -11.76
CA TYR A 313 4.55 -6.94 -13.01
C TYR A 313 3.48 -7.97 -12.69
N SER A 314 2.28 -7.81 -13.25
CA SER A 314 1.21 -8.76 -13.08
C SER A 314 0.44 -9.02 -14.36
N VAL A 315 -0.11 -10.22 -14.42
CA VAL A 315 -1.10 -10.63 -15.40
C VAL A 315 -2.25 -11.34 -14.68
N GLY A 316 -3.46 -11.09 -15.15
CA GLY A 316 -4.66 -11.66 -14.57
C GLY A 316 -5.78 -11.79 -15.58
N ALA A 317 -6.81 -12.52 -15.17
CA ALA A 317 -8.03 -12.70 -15.96
C ALA A 317 -9.28 -12.62 -15.09
N GLU A 318 -10.37 -12.13 -15.68
CA GLU A 318 -11.72 -12.21 -15.15
C GLU A 318 -12.55 -13.12 -16.05
N TYR A 319 -13.41 -13.90 -15.44
CA TYR A 319 -14.37 -14.78 -16.11
C TYR A 319 -15.78 -14.51 -15.59
N GLU A 320 -16.67 -14.03 -16.44
CA GLU A 320 -18.09 -13.88 -16.13
C GLU A 320 -18.76 -15.25 -16.18
N LEU A 321 -18.89 -15.90 -15.01
CA LEU A 321 -19.49 -17.23 -14.88
C LEU A 321 -20.98 -17.19 -15.25
N ASP A 322 -21.66 -16.18 -14.74
CA ASP A 322 -23.07 -15.87 -15.03
C ASP A 322 -23.34 -14.35 -14.85
N ALA A 323 -24.59 -13.91 -14.99
CA ALA A 323 -25.00 -12.51 -14.88
C ALA A 323 -24.73 -11.87 -13.50
N LYS A 324 -24.46 -12.66 -12.47
CA LYS A 324 -24.22 -12.22 -11.09
C LYS A 324 -22.83 -12.49 -10.60
N THR A 325 -22.12 -13.46 -11.16
CA THR A 325 -20.88 -14.00 -10.62
C THR A 325 -19.72 -13.76 -11.58
N THR A 326 -18.68 -13.07 -11.12
CA THR A 326 -17.41 -12.92 -11.82
C THR A 326 -16.31 -13.58 -10.99
N LEU A 327 -15.54 -14.47 -11.59
CA LEU A 327 -14.35 -15.08 -10.99
C LEU A 327 -13.09 -14.37 -11.49
N ARG A 328 -12.04 -14.37 -10.67
CA ARG A 328 -10.74 -13.74 -10.99
C ARG A 328 -9.59 -14.63 -10.60
N GLY A 329 -8.50 -14.48 -11.31
CA GLY A 329 -7.22 -15.06 -10.93
C GLY A 329 -6.07 -14.32 -11.57
N GLY A 330 -4.92 -14.36 -10.92
CA GLY A 330 -3.74 -13.68 -11.43
C GLY A 330 -2.45 -14.14 -10.79
N VAL A 331 -1.35 -13.80 -11.44
CA VAL A 331 0.02 -14.01 -10.93
C VAL A 331 0.81 -12.72 -11.08
N ALA A 332 1.75 -12.50 -10.16
CA ALA A 332 2.64 -11.35 -10.26
C ALA A 332 4.05 -11.69 -9.79
N TYR A 333 5.00 -10.90 -10.27
CA TYR A 333 6.38 -10.90 -9.80
C TYR A 333 6.79 -9.50 -9.40
N GLU A 334 7.31 -9.37 -8.19
CA GLU A 334 7.77 -8.11 -7.61
C GLU A 334 9.27 -8.15 -7.38
N ILE A 335 9.97 -7.16 -7.92
CA ILE A 335 11.40 -6.96 -7.73
C ILE A 335 11.59 -6.02 -6.56
N SER A 336 12.12 -6.56 -5.47
CA SER A 336 12.36 -5.81 -4.25
C SER A 336 13.35 -4.65 -4.47
N PRO A 337 13.07 -3.49 -3.88
CA PRO A 337 14.02 -2.39 -3.84
C PRO A 337 15.20 -2.64 -2.90
N ILE A 338 15.13 -3.63 -2.01
CA ILE A 338 16.13 -3.87 -0.97
C ILE A 338 17.15 -4.90 -1.45
N THR A 339 18.40 -4.48 -1.56
CA THR A 339 19.51 -5.37 -1.92
C THR A 339 20.15 -5.98 -0.67
N ASP A 340 20.90 -7.08 -0.84
CA ASP A 340 21.62 -7.73 0.26
C ASP A 340 22.61 -6.78 0.96
N GLN A 341 23.11 -5.76 0.24
CA GLN A 341 24.06 -4.78 0.78
C GLN A 341 23.46 -3.82 1.80
N VAL A 342 22.16 -3.54 1.71
CA VAL A 342 21.49 -2.54 2.57
C VAL A 342 20.38 -3.15 3.43
N ARG A 343 20.17 -4.46 3.33
CA ARG A 343 19.10 -5.14 4.04
C ARG A 343 19.35 -5.14 5.53
N MET A 344 18.29 -4.84 6.27
CA MET A 344 18.24 -4.91 7.72
C MET A 344 17.10 -5.83 8.21
N PRO A 345 17.17 -6.33 9.46
CA PRO A 345 16.17 -7.27 9.98
C PRO A 345 14.74 -6.73 10.08
N ILE A 346 14.57 -5.42 10.28
CA ILE A 346 13.23 -4.80 10.39
C ILE A 346 12.45 -4.96 9.08
N VAL A 347 13.14 -4.84 7.92
CA VAL A 347 12.53 -5.00 6.60
C VAL A 347 13.31 -6.08 5.82
N PRO A 348 13.10 -7.36 6.13
CA PRO A 348 13.83 -8.46 5.50
C PRO A 348 13.25 -8.81 4.13
N ASP A 349 12.97 -7.80 3.31
CA ASP A 349 12.33 -7.95 2.01
C ASP A 349 13.26 -8.50 0.93
N ASN A 350 12.71 -9.24 -0.01
CA ASN A 350 13.35 -9.75 -1.21
C ASN A 350 12.30 -9.90 -2.33
N ASN A 351 12.71 -10.33 -3.52
CA ASN A 351 11.81 -10.57 -4.63
C ASN A 351 10.66 -11.51 -4.24
N ARG A 352 9.48 -11.26 -4.80
CA ARG A 352 8.23 -11.93 -4.42
C ARG A 352 7.51 -12.49 -5.63
N PHE A 353 6.89 -13.64 -5.45
CA PHE A 353 5.92 -14.20 -6.36
C PHE A 353 4.53 -14.19 -5.72
N TRP A 354 3.52 -13.76 -6.46
CA TRP A 354 2.15 -13.64 -6.02
C TRP A 354 1.25 -14.59 -6.81
N LEU A 355 0.32 -15.23 -6.12
CA LEU A 355 -0.77 -15.98 -6.72
C LEU A 355 -2.08 -15.55 -6.05
N SER A 356 -3.06 -15.15 -6.86
CA SER A 356 -4.34 -14.67 -6.35
C SER A 356 -5.52 -15.34 -7.00
N ALA A 357 -6.61 -15.36 -6.23
CA ALA A 357 -7.94 -15.72 -6.68
C ALA A 357 -8.98 -14.78 -6.05
N GLY A 358 -10.07 -14.54 -6.75
CA GLY A 358 -11.15 -13.68 -6.25
C GLY A 358 -12.47 -13.93 -6.94
N ALA A 359 -13.53 -13.37 -6.36
CA ALA A 359 -14.87 -13.44 -6.90
C ALA A 359 -15.65 -12.17 -6.58
N SER A 360 -16.55 -11.78 -7.48
CA SER A 360 -17.61 -10.79 -7.22
C SER A 360 -18.97 -11.44 -7.33
N TYR A 361 -19.87 -11.05 -6.44
CA TYR A 361 -21.26 -11.48 -6.48
C TYR A 361 -22.21 -10.29 -6.41
N LYS A 362 -23.06 -10.11 -7.44
CA LYS A 362 -24.11 -9.08 -7.49
C LYS A 362 -25.30 -9.56 -6.67
N LEU A 363 -25.37 -9.12 -5.41
CA LEU A 363 -26.53 -9.41 -4.53
C LEU A 363 -27.80 -8.71 -5.06
N LEU A 364 -27.66 -7.45 -5.48
CA LEU A 364 -28.70 -6.63 -6.11
C LEU A 364 -28.14 -6.00 -7.39
N SER A 365 -28.95 -5.40 -8.21
CA SER A 365 -28.50 -4.71 -9.42
C SER A 365 -27.48 -3.59 -9.15
N ASN A 366 -27.53 -3.03 -7.96
CA ASN A 366 -26.70 -1.91 -7.50
C ASN A 366 -25.80 -2.23 -6.29
N PHE A 367 -25.79 -3.49 -5.81
CA PHE A 367 -24.98 -3.91 -4.67
C PHE A 367 -24.15 -5.16 -4.98
N ILE A 368 -22.84 -5.02 -4.86
CA ILE A 368 -21.86 -6.08 -5.18
C ILE A 368 -21.00 -6.34 -3.94
N VAL A 369 -20.74 -7.61 -3.68
CA VAL A 369 -19.76 -8.08 -2.69
C VAL A 369 -18.61 -8.71 -3.44
N ASP A 370 -17.39 -8.34 -3.08
CA ASP A 370 -16.17 -8.90 -3.65
C ASP A 370 -15.38 -9.64 -2.57
N PHE A 371 -14.69 -10.69 -2.99
CA PHE A 371 -13.77 -11.50 -2.20
C PHE A 371 -12.43 -11.60 -2.94
N GLY A 372 -11.35 -11.48 -2.22
CA GLY A 372 -10.00 -11.64 -2.74
C GLY A 372 -9.13 -12.43 -1.77
N TYR A 373 -8.29 -13.31 -2.31
CA TYR A 373 -7.23 -14.00 -1.61
C TYR A 373 -5.94 -13.91 -2.41
N SER A 374 -4.82 -13.73 -1.73
CA SER A 374 -3.50 -13.82 -2.32
C SER A 374 -2.55 -14.54 -1.39
N HIS A 375 -1.68 -15.37 -1.96
CA HIS A 375 -0.51 -15.89 -1.30
C HIS A 375 0.76 -15.31 -1.94
N ILE A 376 1.69 -14.88 -1.08
CA ILE A 376 2.96 -14.29 -1.50
C ILE A 376 4.08 -15.17 -0.99
N TRP A 377 4.90 -15.68 -1.90
CA TRP A 377 6.20 -16.29 -1.59
C TRP A 377 7.28 -15.24 -1.70
N VAL A 378 8.00 -15.02 -0.63
CA VAL A 378 9.16 -14.13 -0.60
C VAL A 378 10.42 -14.99 -0.69
N LYS A 379 11.34 -14.62 -1.57
CA LYS A 379 12.65 -15.28 -1.66
C LYS A 379 13.41 -15.07 -0.35
N ASP A 380 14.09 -16.08 0.15
CA ASP A 380 14.93 -15.97 1.34
C ASP A 380 15.90 -14.80 1.23
N ALA A 381 16.04 -14.06 2.31
CA ALA A 381 16.73 -12.79 2.37
C ALA A 381 18.02 -12.95 3.20
N ASN A 382 19.19 -12.73 2.58
CA ASN A 382 20.46 -12.69 3.30
C ASN A 382 20.65 -11.34 3.96
N ILE A 383 21.05 -11.33 5.22
CA ILE A 383 21.34 -10.14 6.01
C ILE A 383 22.78 -10.25 6.51
N ASN A 384 23.60 -9.27 6.17
CA ASN A 384 24.98 -9.18 6.65
C ASN A 384 25.28 -7.74 7.04
N ILE A 385 25.21 -7.46 8.33
CA ILE A 385 25.56 -6.17 8.92
C ILE A 385 26.83 -6.39 9.76
N SER A 386 27.97 -6.22 9.13
CA SER A 386 29.28 -6.46 9.75
C SER A 386 30.31 -5.44 9.27
N ARG A 387 31.41 -5.33 9.96
CA ARG A 387 32.51 -4.41 9.61
C ARG A 387 33.05 -4.62 8.18
N THR A 388 33.01 -5.84 7.66
CA THR A 388 33.54 -6.21 6.35
C THR A 388 32.50 -6.23 5.24
N SER A 389 31.23 -6.13 5.56
CA SER A 389 30.16 -6.25 4.57
C SER A 389 29.93 -4.98 3.74
N GLY A 390 30.37 -3.82 4.24
CA GLY A 390 30.06 -2.52 3.64
C GLY A 390 28.59 -2.10 3.81
N ASN A 391 27.81 -2.84 4.62
CA ASN A 391 26.42 -2.49 4.90
C ASN A 391 26.37 -1.18 5.71
N PRO A 392 25.67 -0.13 5.23
CA PRO A 392 25.65 1.19 5.85
C PRO A 392 24.99 1.23 7.24
N TRP A 393 24.24 0.18 7.61
CA TRP A 393 23.66 0.02 8.94
C TRP A 393 24.67 -0.40 10.01
N PHE A 394 25.88 -0.84 9.62
CA PHE A 394 26.90 -1.21 10.59
C PHE A 394 27.39 0.03 11.34
N ASN A 395 27.26 0.00 12.66
CA ASN A 395 27.74 1.09 13.52
C ASN A 395 29.18 0.80 14.00
N PRO A 396 30.18 1.57 13.58
CA PRO A 396 31.56 1.36 14.00
C PRO A 396 31.84 1.71 15.48
N VAL A 397 30.97 2.51 16.10
CA VAL A 397 31.08 2.91 17.52
C VAL A 397 30.63 1.76 18.44
N LEU A 398 29.56 1.06 18.03
CA LEU A 398 29.10 -0.18 18.67
C LEU A 398 29.22 -1.30 17.65
N PRO A 399 30.40 -1.96 17.55
CA PRO A 399 30.71 -2.90 16.47
C PRO A 399 30.02 -4.27 16.70
N ILE A 400 28.71 -4.28 16.76
CA ILE A 400 27.88 -5.47 16.88
C ILE A 400 27.46 -5.91 15.48
N SER A 401 27.88 -7.10 15.08
CA SER A 401 27.52 -7.69 13.80
C SER A 401 26.25 -8.52 13.92
N TYR A 402 25.42 -8.47 12.88
CA TYR A 402 24.34 -9.45 12.67
C TYR A 402 24.49 -10.06 11.27
N VAL A 403 24.65 -11.37 11.24
CA VAL A 403 24.71 -12.18 10.02
C VAL A 403 23.61 -13.23 10.12
N GLY A 404 22.75 -13.33 9.13
CA GLY A 404 21.62 -14.25 9.17
C GLY A 404 20.85 -14.32 7.87
N ASN A 405 19.85 -15.19 7.88
CA ASN A 405 18.85 -15.32 6.82
C ASN A 405 17.47 -15.02 7.39
N ALA A 406 16.62 -14.41 6.58
CA ALA A 406 15.19 -14.29 6.87
C ALA A 406 14.38 -15.09 5.85
N SER A 407 13.38 -15.82 6.32
CA SER A 407 12.36 -16.46 5.49
C SER A 407 11.02 -15.73 5.69
N ALA A 408 10.26 -15.55 4.61
CA ALA A 408 8.97 -14.88 4.71
C ALA A 408 7.94 -15.42 3.71
N GLY A 409 6.68 -15.39 4.13
CA GLY A 409 5.52 -15.65 3.29
C GLY A 409 4.32 -14.90 3.83
N VAL A 410 3.35 -14.54 2.99
CA VAL A 410 2.20 -13.74 3.41
C VAL A 410 0.91 -14.33 2.85
N ASN A 411 -0.11 -14.48 3.69
CA ASN A 411 -1.49 -14.74 3.26
C ASN A 411 -2.32 -13.48 3.42
N ILE A 412 -3.12 -13.16 2.41
CA ILE A 412 -3.94 -11.94 2.39
C ILE A 412 -5.37 -12.32 2.03
N PHE A 413 -6.32 -11.86 2.83
CA PHE A 413 -7.76 -12.01 2.59
C PHE A 413 -8.42 -10.64 2.55
N SER A 414 -9.29 -10.42 1.59
CA SER A 414 -9.99 -9.14 1.46
C SER A 414 -11.46 -9.35 1.12
N VAL A 415 -12.29 -8.46 1.64
CA VAL A 415 -13.72 -8.35 1.31
C VAL A 415 -14.02 -6.90 0.99
N SER A 416 -14.83 -6.65 -0.04
CA SER A 416 -15.35 -5.31 -0.30
C SER A 416 -16.86 -5.30 -0.54
N LEU A 417 -17.43 -4.14 -0.29
CA LEU A 417 -18.82 -3.82 -0.59
C LEU A 417 -18.86 -2.62 -1.52
N ARG A 418 -19.53 -2.77 -2.67
CA ARG A 418 -19.73 -1.70 -3.66
C ARG A 418 -21.22 -1.41 -3.80
N TYR A 419 -21.58 -0.13 -3.71
CA TYR A 419 -22.95 0.31 -3.89
C TYR A 419 -23.06 1.47 -4.88
N MET A 420 -23.95 1.31 -5.87
CA MET A 420 -24.22 2.30 -6.91
C MET A 420 -25.61 2.91 -6.68
N PHE A 421 -25.69 4.17 -6.27
CA PHE A 421 -26.96 4.82 -5.89
C PHE A 421 -27.90 5.06 -7.07
N ASN A 422 -27.36 5.29 -8.26
CA ASN A 422 -28.14 5.58 -9.48
C ASN A 422 -27.59 4.71 -10.64
N ALA A 423 -27.57 3.38 -10.44
CA ALA A 423 -27.23 2.49 -11.54
C ALA A 423 -28.26 2.68 -12.67
N PRO A 424 -27.84 2.89 -13.92
CA PRO A 424 -28.77 2.90 -15.04
C PRO A 424 -29.57 1.59 -15.04
N PRO A 425 -30.87 1.62 -15.40
CA PRO A 425 -31.65 0.39 -15.51
C PRO A 425 -30.96 -0.56 -16.49
N PRO A 426 -31.02 -1.88 -16.24
CA PRO A 426 -30.43 -2.85 -17.14
C PRO A 426 -31.01 -2.64 -18.55
N PRO A 427 -30.20 -2.82 -19.61
CA PRO A 427 -30.69 -2.70 -20.98
C PRO A 427 -31.94 -3.56 -21.15
N VAL A 428 -33.03 -2.95 -21.61
CA VAL A 428 -34.28 -3.66 -21.89
C VAL A 428 -33.91 -4.69 -22.99
N ALA A 429 -34.10 -5.97 -22.68
CA ALA A 429 -33.89 -7.02 -23.67
C ALA A 429 -34.76 -6.70 -24.90
N PRO A 430 -34.25 -6.77 -26.13
CA PRO A 430 -35.04 -6.50 -27.30
C PRO A 430 -36.27 -7.42 -27.30
N LEU A 431 -37.45 -6.84 -27.43
CA LEU A 431 -38.67 -7.61 -27.57
C LEU A 431 -38.53 -8.52 -28.79
N THR A 432 -38.34 -9.81 -28.59
CA THR A 432 -38.45 -10.78 -29.65
C THR A 432 -39.90 -10.80 -30.10
N THR A 433 -40.19 -10.08 -31.18
CA THR A 433 -41.46 -10.27 -31.90
C THR A 433 -41.43 -11.69 -32.44
N LYS A 434 -42.21 -12.58 -31.81
CA LYS A 434 -42.57 -13.84 -32.46
C LYS A 434 -43.35 -13.52 -33.71
N GLY A 435 -42.72 -13.75 -34.88
CA GLY A 435 -43.39 -13.84 -36.16
C GLY A 435 -44.07 -15.20 -36.30
#